data_98328d9a650a310bfbbc6bbd74316a9b
#
_entry.id   98328d9a650a310bfbbc6bbd74316a9b
#
_cell.length_a   1.000
_cell.length_b   1.000
_cell.length_c   1.000
_cell.angle_alpha   90.00
_cell.angle_beta   90.00
_cell.angle_gamma   90.00
#
_symmetry.space_group_name_H-M   'P 1'
#
loop_
_entity.id
_entity.type
_entity.pdbx_description
1 polymer ?
#
loop_
_entity_poly.entity_id
_entity_poly.type
_entity_poly.pdbx_seq_one_letter_code
_entity_poly.pdbx_strand_id
1 'polypeptide(L)'
;MTKILFICHGNICRSPMAEFVMKDLAAKAGKRGAFEIASAAVSREELGNPVYPPAKRKLLEHGIRCDGHAARQMTRADYDKFDYIIGMDSSNLRGMQRICGGDPEHKFSLLMEHTNRPGDVDDPWYTGDFEATWRDVYEGCTALLKEISG
;
A
#
# COMPACT_ATOMS: atom_id res chain seq x y z
N MET A 1 13.15 5.96 -12.51
CA MET A 1 12.02 5.14 -12.05
C MET A 1 11.68 5.48 -10.62
N THR A 2 10.43 5.78 -10.36
CA THR A 2 9.95 6.09 -9.00
C THR A 2 9.57 4.79 -8.30
N LYS A 3 10.04 4.61 -7.06
CA LYS A 3 9.84 3.37 -6.32
C LYS A 3 8.93 3.62 -5.13
N ILE A 4 7.82 2.88 -5.05
CA ILE A 4 6.75 3.06 -4.04
C ILE A 4 6.56 1.76 -3.27
N LEU A 5 6.56 1.86 -1.93
CA LEU A 5 6.29 0.73 -1.04
C LEU A 5 5.06 1.04 -0.19
N PHE A 6 4.03 0.21 -0.29
CA PHE A 6 2.85 0.33 0.55
C PHE A 6 2.96 -0.58 1.76
N ILE A 7 2.59 -0.06 2.93
CA ILE A 7 2.75 -0.76 4.21
C ILE A 7 1.41 -0.85 4.92
N CYS A 8 1.10 -2.03 5.47
CA CYS A 8 0.02 -2.18 6.44
C CYS A 8 0.47 -3.15 7.54
N HIS A 9 -0.43 -3.57 8.42
CA HIS A 9 -0.05 -4.43 9.54
C HIS A 9 0.49 -5.79 9.07
N GLY A 10 -0.31 -6.53 8.27
CA GLY A 10 0.00 -7.92 7.91
C GLY A 10 0.39 -8.16 6.46
N ASN A 11 0.26 -7.18 5.60
CA ASN A 11 0.54 -7.30 4.16
C ASN A 11 -0.33 -8.35 3.46
N ILE A 12 -1.58 -8.50 3.90
CA ILE A 12 -2.53 -9.40 3.24
C ILE A 12 -3.84 -8.71 2.78
N CYS A 13 -4.13 -7.50 3.26
CA CYS A 13 -5.35 -6.77 2.89
C CYS A 13 -5.05 -5.43 2.24
N ARG A 14 -4.80 -4.38 3.05
CA ARG A 14 -4.70 -2.99 2.58
C ARG A 14 -3.50 -2.74 1.69
N SER A 15 -2.31 -3.11 2.14
CA SER A 15 -1.09 -2.80 1.37
C SER A 15 -1.00 -3.57 0.05
N PRO A 16 -1.36 -4.87 -0.03
CA PRO A 16 -1.36 -5.51 -1.33
C PRO A 16 -2.47 -4.97 -2.23
N MET A 17 -3.64 -4.59 -1.67
CA MET A 17 -4.68 -3.95 -2.48
C MET A 17 -4.14 -2.66 -3.11
N ALA A 18 -3.46 -1.82 -2.32
CA ALA A 18 -2.86 -0.59 -2.83
C ALA A 18 -1.80 -0.86 -3.90
N GLU A 19 -0.96 -1.86 -3.68
CA GLU A 19 0.05 -2.25 -4.65
C GLU A 19 -0.57 -2.59 -6.01
N PHE A 20 -1.57 -3.47 -6.02
CA PHE A 20 -2.17 -3.93 -7.28
C PHE A 20 -3.06 -2.87 -7.92
N VAL A 21 -3.77 -2.06 -7.13
CA VAL A 21 -4.52 -0.91 -7.65
C VAL A 21 -3.58 0.10 -8.30
N MET A 22 -2.48 0.42 -7.65
CA MET A 22 -1.51 1.39 -8.20
C MET A 22 -0.88 0.88 -9.49
N LYS A 23 -0.52 -0.40 -9.54
CA LYS A 23 0.00 -1.02 -10.76
C LYS A 23 -1.00 -0.93 -11.92
N ASP A 24 -2.28 -1.18 -11.62
CA ASP A 24 -3.35 -1.13 -12.62
C ASP A 24 -3.56 0.30 -13.13
N LEU A 25 -3.60 1.27 -12.21
CA LEU A 25 -3.75 2.68 -12.57
C LEU A 25 -2.56 3.18 -13.42
N ALA A 26 -1.35 2.81 -13.02
CA ALA A 26 -0.15 3.20 -13.78
C ALA A 26 -0.16 2.61 -15.19
N ALA A 27 -0.57 1.34 -15.33
CA ALA A 27 -0.66 0.68 -16.62
C ALA A 27 -1.70 1.37 -17.52
N LYS A 28 -2.87 1.70 -16.96
CA LYS A 28 -3.93 2.39 -17.70
C LYS A 28 -3.55 3.80 -18.13
N ALA A 29 -2.66 4.44 -17.38
CA ALA A 29 -2.14 5.76 -17.69
C ALA A 29 -0.94 5.71 -18.66
N GLY A 30 -0.54 4.52 -19.12
CA GLY A 30 0.61 4.35 -19.99
C GLY A 30 1.94 4.56 -19.28
N LYS A 31 1.99 4.40 -17.96
CA LYS A 31 3.16 4.68 -17.13
C LYS A 31 3.73 3.47 -16.40
N ARG A 32 3.42 2.27 -16.87
CA ARG A 32 3.86 1.04 -16.22
C ARG A 32 5.37 1.01 -15.98
N GLY A 33 6.17 1.43 -16.95
CA GLY A 33 7.63 1.43 -16.85
C GLY A 33 8.21 2.56 -16.01
N ALA A 34 7.38 3.50 -15.56
CA ALA A 34 7.83 4.65 -14.77
C ALA A 34 7.92 4.35 -13.27
N PHE A 35 7.33 3.24 -12.82
CA PHE A 35 7.21 2.92 -11.39
C PHE A 35 7.63 1.49 -11.06
N GLU A 36 8.28 1.34 -9.90
CA GLU A 36 8.43 0.04 -9.24
C GLU A 36 7.55 0.09 -8.00
N ILE A 37 6.56 -0.80 -7.91
CA ILE A 37 5.54 -0.76 -6.86
C ILE A 37 5.56 -2.08 -6.10
N ALA A 38 5.60 -2.01 -4.77
CA ALA A 38 5.64 -3.19 -3.91
C ALA A 38 4.86 -2.93 -2.63
N SER A 39 4.73 -3.96 -1.79
CA SER A 39 4.08 -3.83 -0.49
C SER A 39 4.79 -4.72 0.54
N ALA A 40 4.62 -4.37 1.82
CA ALA A 40 5.19 -5.12 2.93
C ALA A 40 4.39 -4.86 4.21
N ALA A 41 4.73 -5.59 5.27
CA ALA A 41 4.07 -5.51 6.57
C ALA A 41 4.99 -4.91 7.62
N VAL A 42 4.41 -4.30 8.67
CA VAL A 42 5.18 -3.98 9.87
C VAL A 42 5.31 -5.19 10.79
N SER A 43 4.41 -6.18 10.72
CA SER A 43 4.43 -7.37 11.56
C SER A 43 4.94 -8.60 10.81
N ARG A 44 5.15 -9.68 11.55
CA ARG A 44 5.55 -10.97 11.01
C ARG A 44 4.42 -12.00 11.06
N GLU A 45 3.21 -11.57 11.38
CA GLU A 45 2.09 -12.49 11.66
C GLU A 45 1.65 -13.30 10.45
N GLU A 46 1.79 -12.73 9.25
CA GLU A 46 1.26 -13.33 8.03
C GLU A 46 2.32 -13.68 6.99
N LEU A 47 3.60 -13.81 7.40
CA LEU A 47 4.69 -14.07 6.46
C LEU A 47 4.38 -15.22 5.52
N GLY A 48 4.57 -14.98 4.21
CA GLY A 48 4.37 -16.00 3.17
C GLY A 48 2.93 -16.15 2.70
N ASN A 49 1.96 -15.54 3.36
CA ASN A 49 0.55 -15.71 3.02
C ASN A 49 0.15 -14.89 1.79
N PRO A 50 -0.80 -15.42 0.99
CA PRO A 50 -1.34 -14.67 -0.16
C PRO A 50 -2.29 -13.57 0.30
N VAL A 51 -2.81 -12.81 -0.66
CA VAL A 51 -3.84 -11.81 -0.38
C VAL A 51 -5.05 -12.51 0.28
N TYR A 52 -5.54 -11.90 1.35
CA TYR A 52 -6.69 -12.42 2.10
C TYR A 52 -7.90 -12.56 1.16
N PRO A 53 -8.65 -13.68 1.20
CA PRO A 53 -9.69 -13.96 0.20
C PRO A 53 -10.71 -12.84 -0.04
N PRO A 54 -11.28 -12.18 0.99
CA PRO A 54 -12.20 -11.06 0.73
C PRO A 54 -11.55 -9.88 -0.01
N ALA A 55 -10.29 -9.57 0.28
CA ALA A 55 -9.55 -8.52 -0.43
C ALA A 55 -9.30 -8.93 -1.87
N LYS A 56 -8.92 -10.19 -2.10
CA LYS A 56 -8.73 -10.74 -3.44
C LYS A 56 -10.01 -10.66 -4.26
N ARG A 57 -11.15 -11.04 -3.66
CA ARG A 57 -12.45 -10.95 -4.33
C ARG A 57 -12.77 -9.52 -4.74
N LYS A 58 -12.48 -8.56 -3.87
CA LYS A 58 -12.73 -7.15 -4.15
C LYS A 58 -11.89 -6.67 -5.34
N LEU A 59 -10.62 -7.04 -5.39
CA LEU A 59 -9.76 -6.73 -6.54
C LEU A 59 -10.30 -7.35 -7.82
N LEU A 60 -10.70 -8.61 -7.77
CA LEU A 60 -11.24 -9.32 -8.95
C LEU A 60 -12.55 -8.70 -9.45
N GLU A 61 -13.39 -8.15 -8.56
CA GLU A 61 -14.61 -7.42 -8.97
C GLU A 61 -14.28 -6.27 -9.92
N HIS A 62 -13.07 -5.71 -9.80
CA HIS A 62 -12.62 -4.59 -10.63
C HIS A 62 -11.63 -5.03 -11.71
N GLY A 63 -11.54 -6.33 -11.97
CA GLY A 63 -10.69 -6.88 -13.02
C GLY A 63 -9.21 -6.87 -12.70
N ILE A 64 -8.85 -6.77 -11.41
CA ILE A 64 -7.46 -6.72 -10.98
C ILE A 64 -7.06 -8.05 -10.35
N ARG A 65 -6.00 -8.68 -10.91
CA ARG A 65 -5.46 -9.94 -10.40
C ARG A 65 -4.32 -9.66 -9.45
N CYS A 66 -4.20 -10.49 -8.42
CA CYS A 66 -3.15 -10.35 -7.41
C CYS A 66 -2.40 -11.68 -7.18
N ASP A 67 -2.25 -12.46 -8.23
CA ASP A 67 -1.57 -13.76 -8.15
C ASP A 67 -0.10 -13.57 -7.80
N GLY A 68 0.43 -14.53 -7.04
CA GLY A 68 1.85 -14.57 -6.71
C GLY A 68 2.25 -13.70 -5.52
N HIS A 69 1.31 -12.96 -4.92
CA HIS A 69 1.64 -12.19 -3.73
C HIS A 69 1.92 -13.10 -2.54
N ALA A 70 3.00 -12.79 -1.81
CA ALA A 70 3.33 -13.45 -0.55
C ALA A 70 3.74 -12.35 0.44
N ALA A 71 3.09 -12.31 1.60
CA ALA A 71 3.35 -11.29 2.60
C ALA A 71 4.81 -11.35 3.07
N ARG A 72 5.44 -10.17 3.21
CA ARG A 72 6.80 -10.04 3.74
C ARG A 72 6.84 -8.89 4.74
N GLN A 73 7.82 -8.92 5.64
CA GLN A 73 8.02 -7.83 6.58
C GLN A 73 8.95 -6.76 5.96
N MET A 74 8.63 -5.49 6.23
CA MET A 74 9.48 -4.36 5.89
C MET A 74 10.82 -4.46 6.62
N THR A 75 11.90 -4.05 5.97
CA THR A 75 13.25 -4.00 6.55
C THR A 75 13.84 -2.60 6.42
N ARG A 76 14.95 -2.34 7.14
CA ARG A 76 15.66 -1.06 7.02
C ARG A 76 16.16 -0.82 5.59
N ALA A 77 16.52 -1.88 4.87
CA ALA A 77 16.98 -1.77 3.48
C ALA A 77 15.89 -1.17 2.57
N ASP A 78 14.60 -1.38 2.90
CA ASP A 78 13.51 -0.80 2.14
C ASP A 78 13.54 0.74 2.19
N TYR A 79 13.98 1.31 3.31
CA TYR A 79 14.07 2.76 3.45
C TYR A 79 14.99 3.38 2.39
N ASP A 80 16.13 2.76 2.15
CA ASP A 80 17.08 3.26 1.16
C ASP A 80 16.61 3.02 -0.27
N LYS A 81 15.89 1.92 -0.48
CA LYS A 81 15.46 1.51 -1.83
C LYS A 81 14.30 2.32 -2.38
N PHE A 82 13.28 2.57 -1.55
CA PHE A 82 12.03 3.18 -2.02
C PHE A 82 12.04 4.70 -1.83
N ASP A 83 11.41 5.40 -2.77
CA ASP A 83 11.28 6.87 -2.74
C ASP A 83 10.09 7.30 -1.88
N TYR A 84 8.99 6.53 -1.93
CA TYR A 84 7.77 6.76 -1.17
C TYR A 84 7.44 5.51 -0.39
N ILE A 85 7.24 5.67 0.92
CA ILE A 85 6.86 4.55 1.80
C ILE A 85 5.57 4.96 2.48
N ILE A 86 4.47 4.30 2.10
CA ILE A 86 3.10 4.76 2.35
C ILE A 86 2.40 3.78 3.28
N GLY A 87 2.05 4.24 4.49
CA GLY A 87 1.26 3.47 5.45
C GLY A 87 -0.23 3.70 5.26
N MET A 88 -1.03 2.83 5.86
CA MET A 88 -2.49 2.92 5.77
C MET A 88 -3.10 3.62 6.98
N ASP A 89 -2.46 3.50 8.15
CA ASP A 89 -2.94 4.14 9.37
C ASP A 89 -1.78 4.56 10.28
N SER A 90 -2.10 5.29 11.34
CA SER A 90 -1.10 5.83 12.26
C SER A 90 -0.27 4.74 12.94
N SER A 91 -0.88 3.58 13.20
CA SER A 91 -0.16 2.43 13.77
C SER A 91 0.93 1.94 12.82
N ASN A 92 0.62 1.92 11.52
CA ASN A 92 1.63 1.55 10.50
C ASN A 92 2.80 2.52 10.51
N LEU A 93 2.55 3.84 10.60
CA LEU A 93 3.63 4.83 10.67
C LEU A 93 4.55 4.60 11.87
N ARG A 94 3.97 4.30 13.03
CA ARG A 94 4.78 4.01 14.23
C ARG A 94 5.66 2.78 14.01
N GLY A 95 5.11 1.73 13.40
CA GLY A 95 5.86 0.52 13.06
C GLY A 95 6.98 0.78 12.06
N MET A 96 6.69 1.58 11.04
CA MET A 96 7.68 1.97 10.04
C MET A 96 8.85 2.72 10.68
N GLN A 97 8.56 3.67 11.55
CA GLN A 97 9.59 4.42 12.27
C GLN A 97 10.44 3.53 13.17
N ARG A 98 9.79 2.59 13.87
CA ARG A 98 10.50 1.64 14.72
C ARG A 98 11.46 0.76 13.92
N ILE A 99 11.01 0.24 12.78
CA ILE A 99 11.82 -0.63 11.93
C ILE A 99 13.02 0.13 11.32
N CYS A 100 12.78 1.35 10.86
CA CYS A 100 13.78 2.13 10.13
C CYS A 100 14.61 3.05 11.02
N GLY A 101 14.23 3.23 12.28
CA GLY A 101 14.93 4.13 13.19
C GLY A 101 14.63 5.60 12.94
N GLY A 102 13.47 5.92 12.37
CA GLY A 102 13.04 7.27 12.06
C GLY A 102 12.78 7.48 10.57
N ASP A 103 12.62 8.74 10.17
CA ASP A 103 12.34 9.11 8.78
C ASP A 103 13.11 10.38 8.41
N PRO A 104 14.46 10.34 8.37
CA PRO A 104 15.26 11.54 8.13
C PRO A 104 15.06 12.15 6.75
N GLU A 105 14.65 11.36 5.75
CA GLU A 105 14.47 11.83 4.38
C GLU A 105 13.01 12.12 4.04
N HIS A 106 12.11 12.09 5.03
CA HIS A 106 10.68 12.39 4.86
C HIS A 106 10.01 11.56 3.77
N LYS A 107 10.26 10.24 3.78
CA LYS A 107 9.70 9.31 2.81
C LYS A 107 8.33 8.75 3.25
N PHE A 108 8.00 8.85 4.53
CA PHE A 108 6.78 8.25 5.10
C PHE A 108 5.59 9.18 4.99
N SER A 109 4.44 8.62 4.61
CA SER A 109 3.16 9.31 4.65
C SER A 109 2.04 8.29 4.79
N LEU A 110 0.83 8.76 5.10
CA LEU A 110 -0.37 7.94 5.01
C LEU A 110 -0.96 8.09 3.61
N LEU A 111 -1.54 7.01 3.09
CA LEU A 111 -2.14 7.02 1.76
C LEU A 111 -3.17 8.14 1.63
N MET A 112 -4.06 8.29 2.64
CA MET A 112 -5.13 9.29 2.57
C MET A 112 -4.66 10.73 2.75
N GLU A 113 -3.41 10.97 3.18
CA GLU A 113 -2.84 12.32 3.23
C GLU A 113 -2.69 12.93 1.83
N HIS A 114 -2.65 12.11 0.79
CA HIS A 114 -2.53 12.56 -0.60
C HIS A 114 -3.88 12.96 -1.20
N THR A 115 -4.97 12.75 -0.45
CA THR A 115 -6.33 13.11 -0.85
C THR A 115 -6.79 14.36 -0.11
N ASN A 116 -7.98 14.85 -0.44
CA ASN A 116 -8.61 15.92 0.32
C ASN A 116 -9.38 15.43 1.56
N ARG A 117 -9.25 14.13 1.90
CA ARG A 117 -9.85 13.52 3.10
C ARG A 117 -8.74 12.81 3.91
N PRO A 118 -7.77 13.56 4.49
CA PRO A 118 -6.67 12.92 5.22
C PRO A 118 -7.17 12.10 6.39
N GLY A 119 -6.43 11.05 6.72
CA GLY A 119 -6.78 10.14 7.81
C GLY A 119 -6.31 8.72 7.52
N ASP A 120 -6.88 7.77 8.26
CA ASP A 120 -6.53 6.37 8.16
C ASP A 120 -7.42 5.65 7.16
N VAL A 121 -6.89 4.60 6.54
CA VAL A 121 -7.69 3.55 5.89
C VAL A 121 -7.99 2.52 6.97
N ASP A 122 -9.26 2.37 7.34
CA ASP A 122 -9.67 1.43 8.39
C ASP A 122 -9.28 0.00 8.02
N ASP A 123 -8.89 -0.77 9.04
CA ASP A 123 -8.46 -2.15 8.81
C ASP A 123 -9.67 -3.05 8.61
N PRO A 124 -9.87 -3.61 7.39
CA PRO A 124 -11.04 -4.43 7.10
C PRO A 124 -11.03 -5.78 7.83
N TRP A 125 -9.90 -6.19 8.39
CA TRP A 125 -9.83 -7.37 9.24
C TRP A 125 -10.76 -7.21 10.45
N TYR A 126 -10.86 -5.97 10.99
CA TYR A 126 -11.70 -5.68 12.14
C TYR A 126 -13.09 -5.19 11.74
N THR A 127 -13.21 -4.37 10.71
CA THR A 127 -14.50 -3.80 10.29
C THR A 127 -15.32 -4.75 9.42
N GLY A 128 -14.66 -5.63 8.67
CA GLY A 128 -15.31 -6.47 7.68
C GLY A 128 -15.75 -5.71 6.43
N ASP A 129 -15.48 -4.40 6.34
CA ASP A 129 -15.97 -3.57 5.25
C ASP A 129 -14.90 -3.39 4.16
N PHE A 130 -14.81 -4.38 3.27
CA PHE A 130 -13.85 -4.35 2.16
C PHE A 130 -14.25 -3.37 1.06
N GLU A 131 -15.51 -2.99 0.99
CA GLU A 131 -15.94 -1.97 0.03
C GLU A 131 -15.38 -0.59 0.43
N ALA A 132 -15.45 -0.24 1.72
CA ALA A 132 -14.86 1.00 2.22
C ALA A 132 -13.35 1.03 1.99
N THR A 133 -12.68 -0.10 2.24
CA THR A 133 -11.25 -0.23 2.00
C THR A 133 -10.92 0.01 0.53
N TRP A 134 -11.68 -0.61 -0.38
CA TRP A 134 -11.49 -0.42 -1.82
C TRP A 134 -11.63 1.04 -2.21
N ARG A 135 -12.69 1.72 -1.75
CA ARG A 135 -12.94 3.13 -2.09
C ARG A 135 -11.79 4.02 -1.62
N ASP A 136 -11.32 3.82 -0.37
CA ASP A 136 -10.22 4.62 0.16
C ASP A 136 -8.92 4.33 -0.58
N VAL A 137 -8.61 3.06 -0.81
CA VAL A 137 -7.39 2.67 -1.52
C VAL A 137 -7.40 3.21 -2.96
N TYR A 138 -8.52 3.07 -3.65
CA TYR A 138 -8.64 3.57 -5.02
C TYR A 138 -8.49 5.09 -5.08
N GLU A 139 -9.16 5.81 -4.18
CA GLU A 139 -9.05 7.27 -4.10
C GLU A 139 -7.62 7.69 -3.75
N GLY A 140 -7.01 7.04 -2.77
CA GLY A 140 -5.65 7.36 -2.34
C GLY A 140 -4.61 7.10 -3.43
N CYS A 141 -4.71 5.96 -4.09
CA CYS A 141 -3.78 5.62 -5.19
C CYS A 141 -3.95 6.55 -6.38
N THR A 142 -5.19 6.93 -6.70
CA THR A 142 -5.46 7.88 -7.78
C THR A 142 -4.82 9.23 -7.48
N ALA A 143 -5.00 9.73 -6.26
CA ALA A 143 -4.41 11.01 -5.83
C ALA A 143 -2.89 10.95 -5.82
N LEU A 144 -2.32 9.85 -5.30
CA LEU A 144 -0.87 9.65 -5.26
C LEU A 144 -0.28 9.63 -6.67
N LEU A 145 -0.88 8.89 -7.59
CA LEU A 145 -0.39 8.82 -8.96
C LEU A 145 -0.39 10.20 -9.62
N LYS A 146 -1.47 10.96 -9.42
CA LYS A 146 -1.58 12.31 -9.96
C LYS A 146 -0.48 13.24 -9.39
N GLU A 147 -0.25 13.16 -8.08
CA GLU A 147 0.75 13.98 -7.39
C GLU A 147 2.17 13.70 -7.91
N ILE A 148 2.56 12.42 -8.00
CA ILE A 148 3.94 12.04 -8.37
C ILE A 148 4.18 12.06 -9.88
N SER A 149 3.12 12.09 -10.69
CA SER A 149 3.22 12.16 -12.15
C SER A 149 3.11 13.58 -12.66
N GLY A 150 2.56 14.42 -11.84
CA GLY A 150 2.26 15.78 -12.23
C GLY A 150 3.33 16.75 -12.02
#